data_5926de101f78d406c67a677c299f7c3c
#
_entry.id   5926de101f78d406c67a677c299f7c3c
#
_cell.length_a   1.000
_cell.length_b   1.000
_cell.length_c   1.000
_cell.angle_alpha   90.00
_cell.angle_beta   90.00
_cell.angle_gamma   90.00
#
_symmetry.space_group_name_H-M   'P 1'
#
loop_
_entity.id
_entity.type
_entity.pdbx_description
1 polymer ?
#
loop_
_entity_poly.entity_id
_entity_poly.type
_entity_poly.pdbx_seq_one_letter_code
_entity_poly.pdbx_strand_id
1 'polypeptide(L)'
;MIRSVGLTKKFGDFIAVDNINLNVNQGEIFGFLGPNGAGKTTTIKMLTGTLRPTSGSIEILGMDMKNRAIEIKRRIGVVPDEPKIYEHLKGYEFLEFIMSIYKLDKAEMKVKIEELCDAFEIDYLDKLAGEMSHGMRQKLMLISVLMRKPEVLFLDEPTVGLDAKSAKILKELLMKYAREGATVFMTTHILEIAEKMSDRVAII
;
A
#
# COMPACT_ATOMS: atom_id res chain seq x y z
N MET A 1 -3.27 -10.28 -9.09
CA MET A 1 -4.18 -11.25 -8.50
C MET A 1 -3.70 -11.62 -7.10
N ILE A 2 -4.61 -11.55 -6.12
CA ILE A 2 -4.34 -11.89 -4.72
C ILE A 2 -5.32 -12.99 -4.34
N ARG A 3 -4.83 -14.08 -3.73
CA ARG A 3 -5.67 -15.16 -3.23
C ARG A 3 -5.24 -15.54 -1.82
N SER A 4 -6.19 -15.68 -0.91
CA SER A 4 -5.96 -16.33 0.39
C SER A 4 -7.03 -17.37 0.67
N VAL A 5 -6.65 -18.42 1.38
CA VAL A 5 -7.55 -19.51 1.77
C VAL A 5 -7.34 -19.82 3.25
N GLY A 6 -8.41 -19.74 4.03
CA GLY A 6 -8.40 -20.05 5.46
C GLY A 6 -7.47 -19.17 6.29
N LEU A 7 -7.25 -17.92 5.87
CA LEU A 7 -6.25 -17.04 6.47
C LEU A 7 -6.63 -16.69 7.89
N THR A 8 -5.82 -17.11 8.86
CA THR A 8 -6.08 -16.92 10.28
C THR A 8 -4.85 -16.39 11.00
N LYS A 9 -5.06 -15.45 11.93
CA LYS A 9 -4.01 -14.95 12.84
C LYS A 9 -4.51 -14.96 14.28
N LYS A 10 -3.73 -15.66 15.11
CA LYS A 10 -3.90 -15.69 16.57
C LYS A 10 -2.67 -15.08 17.25
N PHE A 11 -2.90 -14.34 18.32
CA PHE A 11 -1.90 -13.84 19.26
C PHE A 11 -2.26 -14.37 20.66
N GLY A 12 -1.62 -15.47 21.07
CA GLY A 12 -2.08 -16.24 22.22
C GLY A 12 -3.51 -16.72 22.01
N ASP A 13 -4.39 -16.39 22.91
CA ASP A 13 -5.82 -16.75 22.84
C ASP A 13 -6.66 -15.77 22.01
N PHE A 14 -6.11 -14.61 21.65
CA PHE A 14 -6.81 -13.62 20.87
C PHE A 14 -6.75 -13.94 19.37
N ILE A 15 -7.91 -14.04 18.73
CA ILE A 15 -8.03 -14.24 17.27
C ILE A 15 -8.22 -12.86 16.63
N ALA A 16 -7.17 -12.39 15.98
CA ALA A 16 -7.17 -11.10 15.30
C ALA A 16 -7.75 -11.16 13.87
N VAL A 17 -7.64 -12.31 13.21
CA VAL A 17 -8.22 -12.60 11.91
C VAL A 17 -8.63 -14.06 11.91
N ASP A 18 -9.86 -14.36 11.50
CA ASP A 18 -10.40 -15.72 11.51
C ASP A 18 -10.88 -16.18 10.15
N ASN A 19 -10.21 -17.20 9.60
CA ASN A 19 -10.61 -17.97 8.42
C ASN A 19 -11.03 -17.14 7.19
N ILE A 20 -10.27 -16.07 6.88
CA ILE A 20 -10.58 -15.18 5.74
C ILE A 20 -10.17 -15.84 4.42
N ASN A 21 -11.12 -15.84 3.46
CA ASN A 21 -10.91 -16.25 2.09
C ASN A 21 -11.06 -15.04 1.17
N LEU A 22 -9.99 -14.69 0.43
CA LEU A 22 -9.98 -13.56 -0.49
C LEU A 22 -9.63 -14.03 -1.90
N ASN A 23 -10.25 -13.38 -2.86
CA ASN A 23 -9.90 -13.52 -4.27
C ASN A 23 -10.05 -12.14 -4.94
N VAL A 24 -8.90 -11.51 -5.28
CA VAL A 24 -8.83 -10.21 -5.94
C VAL A 24 -8.24 -10.40 -7.32
N ASN A 25 -8.93 -9.89 -8.34
CA ASN A 25 -8.52 -10.07 -9.73
C ASN A 25 -7.41 -9.09 -10.12
N GLN A 26 -6.76 -9.36 -11.24
CA GLN A 26 -5.82 -8.42 -11.84
C GLN A 26 -6.57 -7.19 -12.35
N GLY A 27 -5.98 -6.00 -12.17
CA GLY A 27 -6.56 -4.74 -12.62
C GLY A 27 -7.77 -4.28 -11.79
N GLU A 28 -8.02 -4.89 -10.62
CA GLU A 28 -9.12 -4.58 -9.71
C GLU A 28 -8.65 -3.68 -8.57
N ILE A 29 -9.47 -2.69 -8.21
CA ILE A 29 -9.34 -1.96 -6.95
C ILE A 29 -10.31 -2.61 -5.95
N PHE A 30 -9.75 -3.30 -4.97
CA PHE A 30 -10.49 -4.02 -3.94
C PHE A 30 -10.45 -3.29 -2.61
N GLY A 31 -11.60 -2.90 -2.09
CA GLY A 31 -11.78 -2.28 -0.79
C GLY A 31 -12.02 -3.32 0.32
N PHE A 32 -11.29 -3.20 1.42
CA PHE A 32 -11.45 -4.03 2.60
C PHE A 32 -11.93 -3.15 3.77
N LEU A 33 -13.23 -3.13 3.97
CA LEU A 33 -13.93 -2.24 4.89
C LEU A 33 -14.14 -2.88 6.26
N GLY A 34 -13.92 -2.14 7.32
CA GLY A 34 -14.24 -2.59 8.67
C GLY A 34 -13.85 -1.57 9.74
N PRO A 35 -14.39 -1.67 10.96
CA PRO A 35 -14.06 -0.76 12.05
C PRO A 35 -12.59 -0.88 12.47
N ASN A 36 -12.12 0.05 13.30
CA ASN A 36 -10.81 -0.06 13.92
C ASN A 36 -10.76 -1.31 14.82
N GLY A 37 -9.64 -2.04 14.74
CA GLY A 37 -9.48 -3.32 15.44
C GLY A 37 -10.08 -4.55 14.76
N ALA A 38 -10.77 -4.42 13.62
CA ALA A 38 -11.36 -5.56 12.89
C ALA A 38 -10.35 -6.51 12.23
N GLY A 39 -9.05 -6.21 12.27
CA GLY A 39 -8.01 -7.05 11.66
C GLY A 39 -7.52 -6.61 10.29
N LYS A 40 -7.94 -5.44 9.77
CA LYS A 40 -7.55 -4.92 8.45
C LYS A 40 -6.03 -4.84 8.27
N THR A 41 -5.34 -4.10 9.14
CA THR A 41 -3.87 -3.97 9.13
C THR A 41 -3.17 -5.33 9.34
N THR A 42 -3.73 -6.19 10.19
CA THR A 42 -3.21 -7.55 10.40
C THR A 42 -3.30 -8.38 9.12
N THR A 43 -4.40 -8.25 8.40
CA THR A 43 -4.61 -8.93 7.11
C THR A 43 -3.59 -8.42 6.07
N ILE A 44 -3.42 -7.10 5.91
CA ILE A 44 -2.36 -6.54 5.02
C ILE A 44 -0.97 -7.05 5.40
N LYS A 45 -0.62 -7.04 6.68
CA LYS A 45 0.69 -7.55 7.15
C LYS A 45 0.91 -9.02 6.82
N MET A 46 -0.14 -9.84 6.86
CA MET A 46 -0.06 -11.24 6.43
C MET A 46 0.08 -11.35 4.91
N LEU A 47 -0.76 -10.66 4.14
CA LEU A 47 -0.72 -10.67 2.68
C LEU A 47 0.62 -10.19 2.12
N THR A 48 1.26 -9.22 2.76
CA THR A 48 2.57 -8.68 2.37
C THR A 48 3.77 -9.47 2.92
N GLY A 49 3.51 -10.54 3.69
CA GLY A 49 4.55 -11.37 4.30
C GLY A 49 5.39 -10.65 5.35
N THR A 50 4.85 -9.59 5.96
CA THR A 50 5.46 -8.89 7.10
C THR A 50 5.09 -9.58 8.42
N LEU A 51 3.95 -10.26 8.45
CA LEU A 51 3.46 -11.05 9.57
C LEU A 51 3.14 -12.47 9.08
N ARG A 52 3.68 -13.48 9.77
CA ARG A 52 3.36 -14.87 9.44
C ARG A 52 1.95 -15.22 9.93
N PRO A 53 1.07 -15.79 9.08
CA PRO A 53 -0.23 -16.30 9.50
C PRO A 53 -0.06 -17.50 10.46
N THR A 54 -1.07 -17.71 11.31
CA THR A 54 -1.14 -18.90 12.18
C THR A 54 -1.56 -20.13 11.35
N SER A 55 -2.51 -19.94 10.42
CA SER A 55 -2.93 -20.94 9.46
C SER A 55 -3.42 -20.30 8.16
N GLY A 56 -3.67 -21.11 7.16
CA GLY A 56 -4.08 -20.68 5.82
C GLY A 56 -2.91 -20.48 4.87
N SER A 57 -3.23 -20.12 3.63
CA SER A 57 -2.28 -19.89 2.55
C SER A 57 -2.50 -18.56 1.86
N ILE A 58 -1.45 -18.01 1.28
CA ILE A 58 -1.45 -16.73 0.55
C ILE A 58 -0.71 -16.92 -0.76
N GLU A 59 -1.36 -16.54 -1.84
CA GLU A 59 -0.81 -16.52 -3.19
C GLU A 59 -0.93 -15.10 -3.76
N ILE A 60 0.17 -14.53 -4.24
CA ILE A 60 0.23 -13.21 -4.89
C ILE A 60 0.91 -13.40 -6.25
N LEU A 61 0.27 -12.91 -7.31
CA LEU A 61 0.77 -13.02 -8.69
C LEU A 61 1.05 -14.48 -9.11
N GLY A 62 0.25 -15.43 -8.64
CA GLY A 62 0.45 -16.86 -8.88
C GLY A 62 1.60 -17.48 -8.09
N MET A 63 2.16 -16.76 -7.12
CA MET A 63 3.29 -17.20 -6.31
C MET A 63 2.89 -17.40 -4.85
N ASP A 64 3.27 -18.52 -4.26
CA ASP A 64 3.06 -18.82 -2.85
C ASP A 64 3.96 -17.94 -1.96
N MET A 65 3.34 -17.21 -1.03
CA MET A 65 4.05 -16.26 -0.12
C MET A 65 5.05 -16.98 0.80
N LYS A 66 4.81 -18.23 1.16
CA LYS A 66 5.70 -18.99 2.04
C LYS A 66 7.03 -19.31 1.37
N ASN A 67 7.00 -19.61 0.06
CA ASN A 67 8.16 -20.12 -0.68
C ASN A 67 8.85 -19.04 -1.52
N ARG A 68 8.13 -18.01 -1.97
CA ARG A 68 8.62 -17.00 -2.92
C ARG A 68 8.48 -15.55 -2.40
N ALA A 69 8.55 -15.36 -1.07
CA ALA A 69 8.32 -14.05 -0.45
C ALA A 69 9.20 -12.92 -1.00
N ILE A 70 10.50 -13.18 -1.27
CA ILE A 70 11.42 -12.13 -1.77
C ILE A 70 11.01 -11.66 -3.16
N GLU A 71 10.64 -12.60 -4.03
CA GLU A 71 10.21 -12.28 -5.39
C GLU A 71 8.90 -11.50 -5.39
N ILE A 72 7.94 -11.92 -4.58
CA ILE A 72 6.69 -11.21 -4.38
C ILE A 72 6.96 -9.79 -3.88
N LYS A 73 7.78 -9.62 -2.83
CA LYS A 73 8.09 -8.31 -2.24
C LYS A 73 8.75 -7.32 -3.20
N ARG A 74 9.46 -7.80 -4.21
CA ARG A 74 10.02 -6.94 -5.26
C ARG A 74 8.96 -6.37 -6.20
N ARG A 75 7.84 -7.06 -6.35
CA ARG A 75 6.76 -6.74 -7.30
C ARG A 75 5.56 -6.06 -6.67
N ILE A 76 5.50 -6.01 -5.34
CA ILE A 76 4.42 -5.35 -4.60
C ILE A 76 4.86 -3.99 -4.04
N GLY A 77 3.88 -3.09 -3.85
CA GLY A 77 4.02 -1.85 -3.11
C GLY A 77 3.17 -1.87 -1.86
N VAL A 78 3.69 -1.33 -0.76
CA VAL A 78 2.96 -1.27 0.52
C VAL A 78 3.02 0.14 1.07
N VAL A 79 1.86 0.73 1.31
CA VAL A 79 1.71 2.00 2.03
C VAL A 79 1.03 1.68 3.35
N PRO A 80 1.72 1.79 4.48
CA PRO A 80 1.12 1.55 5.79
C PRO A 80 0.27 2.74 6.23
N ASP A 81 -0.63 2.52 7.19
CA ASP A 81 -1.44 3.55 7.85
C ASP A 81 -0.55 4.64 8.50
N GLU A 82 0.51 4.24 9.19
CA GLU A 82 1.54 5.14 9.71
C GLU A 82 2.77 5.16 8.79
N PRO A 83 3.04 6.26 8.06
CA PRO A 83 4.23 6.37 7.22
C PRO A 83 5.48 6.49 8.08
N LYS A 84 6.19 5.38 8.28
CA LYS A 84 7.46 5.34 9.02
C LYS A 84 8.61 5.69 8.08
N ILE A 85 9.00 6.94 8.08
CA ILE A 85 10.15 7.47 7.35
C ILE A 85 11.25 7.81 8.36
N TYR A 86 12.50 7.56 7.99
CA TYR A 86 13.64 7.94 8.85
C TYR A 86 13.67 9.45 9.04
N GLU A 87 13.47 9.91 10.27
CA GLU A 87 13.26 11.33 10.61
C GLU A 87 14.44 12.24 10.23
N HIS A 88 15.65 11.68 10.19
CA HIS A 88 16.89 12.40 9.86
C HIS A 88 17.20 12.45 8.36
N LEU A 89 16.39 11.83 7.52
CA LEU A 89 16.50 11.95 6.07
C LEU A 89 15.65 13.08 5.55
N LYS A 90 16.15 13.81 4.55
CA LYS A 90 15.32 14.69 3.74
C LYS A 90 14.43 13.87 2.81
N GLY A 91 13.35 14.48 2.32
CA GLY A 91 12.42 13.80 1.43
C GLY A 91 13.09 13.19 0.21
N TYR A 92 13.97 13.94 -0.48
CA TYR A 92 14.70 13.42 -1.64
C TYR A 92 15.68 12.29 -1.26
N GLU A 93 16.35 12.37 -0.10
CA GLU A 93 17.27 11.32 0.37
C GLU A 93 16.52 10.02 0.66
N PHE A 94 15.30 10.11 1.21
CA PHE A 94 14.45 8.95 1.39
C PHE A 94 14.06 8.31 0.05
N LEU A 95 13.71 9.10 -0.97
CA LEU A 95 13.39 8.57 -2.29
C LEU A 95 14.63 7.92 -2.94
N GLU A 96 15.81 8.54 -2.83
CA GLU A 96 17.07 7.94 -3.31
C GLU A 96 17.41 6.63 -2.58
N PHE A 97 17.17 6.56 -1.28
CA PHE A 97 17.35 5.35 -0.48
C PHE A 97 16.46 4.21 -1.01
N ILE A 98 15.19 4.49 -1.27
CA ILE A 98 14.27 3.50 -1.87
C ILE A 98 14.72 3.08 -3.26
N MET A 99 15.14 4.01 -4.12
CA MET A 99 15.70 3.69 -5.43
C MET A 99 16.89 2.75 -5.33
N SER A 100 17.79 2.99 -4.38
CA SER A 100 18.97 2.15 -4.13
C SER A 100 18.60 0.73 -3.74
N ILE A 101 17.64 0.56 -2.80
CA ILE A 101 17.16 -0.76 -2.34
C ILE A 101 16.61 -1.58 -3.52
N TYR A 102 15.82 -0.96 -4.38
CA TYR A 102 15.17 -1.64 -5.51
C TYR A 102 16.02 -1.63 -6.79
N LYS A 103 17.21 -1.05 -6.75
CA LYS A 103 18.16 -0.93 -7.90
C LYS A 103 17.49 -0.29 -9.13
N LEU A 104 16.75 0.78 -8.92
CA LEU A 104 16.03 1.50 -9.96
C LEU A 104 16.97 2.42 -10.75
N ASP A 105 16.65 2.66 -12.02
CA ASP A 105 17.37 3.64 -12.83
C ASP A 105 17.08 5.06 -12.34
N LYS A 106 18.15 5.82 -12.02
CA LYS A 106 18.01 7.16 -11.45
C LYS A 106 17.39 8.17 -12.40
N ALA A 107 17.69 8.09 -13.70
CA ALA A 107 17.19 9.05 -14.68
C ALA A 107 15.69 8.84 -14.93
N GLU A 108 15.26 7.57 -15.08
CA GLU A 108 13.85 7.22 -15.22
C GLU A 108 13.05 7.64 -13.99
N MET A 109 13.58 7.33 -12.80
CA MET A 109 12.89 7.63 -11.55
C MET A 109 12.78 9.12 -11.27
N LYS A 110 13.78 9.92 -11.67
CA LYS A 110 13.71 11.39 -11.51
C LYS A 110 12.50 11.97 -12.21
N VAL A 111 12.28 11.61 -13.46
CA VAL A 111 11.10 12.07 -14.23
C VAL A 111 9.81 11.65 -13.53
N LYS A 112 9.75 10.39 -13.04
CA LYS A 112 8.57 9.87 -12.39
C LYS A 112 8.29 10.52 -11.04
N ILE A 113 9.33 10.82 -10.28
CA ILE A 113 9.21 11.56 -9.01
C ILE A 113 8.71 12.97 -9.28
N GLU A 114 9.26 13.68 -10.27
CA GLU A 114 8.82 15.02 -10.66
C GLU A 114 7.33 15.02 -11.03
N GLU A 115 6.88 14.10 -11.90
CA GLU A 115 5.45 13.95 -12.24
C GLU A 115 4.55 13.75 -11.01
N LEU A 116 4.98 12.92 -10.06
CA LEU A 116 4.20 12.64 -8.85
C LEU A 116 4.25 13.81 -7.86
N CYS A 117 5.38 14.50 -7.75
CA CYS A 117 5.52 15.70 -6.93
C CYS A 117 4.62 16.82 -7.45
N ASP A 118 4.59 17.04 -8.75
CA ASP A 118 3.71 18.03 -9.38
C ASP A 118 2.22 17.67 -9.13
N ALA A 119 1.86 16.40 -9.30
CA ALA A 119 0.49 15.94 -9.07
C ALA A 119 0.03 16.18 -7.62
N PHE A 120 0.86 15.84 -6.63
CA PHE A 120 0.55 16.02 -5.20
C PHE A 120 0.92 17.40 -4.64
N GLU A 121 1.44 18.32 -5.48
CA GLU A 121 1.90 19.65 -5.09
C GLU A 121 2.95 19.61 -3.96
N ILE A 122 4.00 18.78 -4.17
CA ILE A 122 5.10 18.63 -3.22
C ILE A 122 6.26 19.53 -3.62
N ASP A 123 6.56 20.51 -2.77
CA ASP A 123 7.67 21.47 -2.89
C ASP A 123 8.68 21.37 -1.73
N TYR A 124 8.49 20.38 -0.85
CA TYR A 124 9.19 20.28 0.43
C TYR A 124 10.15 19.07 0.52
N LEU A 125 10.64 18.55 -0.60
CA LEU A 125 11.57 17.41 -0.59
C LEU A 125 12.89 17.69 0.13
N ASP A 126 13.27 18.97 0.27
CA ASP A 126 14.47 19.39 1.01
C ASP A 126 14.29 19.41 2.54
N LYS A 127 13.05 19.29 3.06
CA LYS A 127 12.79 19.20 4.49
C LYS A 127 13.17 17.84 5.06
N LEU A 128 13.60 17.82 6.32
CA LEU A 128 13.76 16.58 7.08
C LEU A 128 12.40 15.92 7.31
N ALA A 129 12.33 14.60 7.21
CA ALA A 129 11.08 13.88 7.42
C ALA A 129 10.51 14.05 8.83
N GLY A 130 11.38 14.29 9.83
CA GLY A 130 10.96 14.63 11.20
C GLY A 130 10.21 15.96 11.31
N GLU A 131 10.45 16.91 10.40
CA GLU A 131 9.80 18.23 10.35
C GLU A 131 8.50 18.22 9.51
N MET A 132 8.21 17.12 8.83
CA MET A 132 7.03 16.99 7.98
C MET A 132 5.79 16.65 8.81
N SER A 133 4.65 17.24 8.42
CA SER A 133 3.35 16.83 8.96
C SER A 133 3.02 15.37 8.56
N HIS A 134 2.03 14.77 9.23
CA HIS A 134 1.57 13.42 8.87
C HIS A 134 1.18 13.33 7.38
N GLY A 135 0.38 14.28 6.87
CA GLY A 135 -0.03 14.31 5.46
C GLY A 135 1.14 14.48 4.49
N MET A 136 2.16 15.28 4.85
CA MET A 136 3.37 15.41 4.04
C MET A 136 4.14 14.08 3.97
N ARG A 137 4.30 13.39 5.10
CA ARG A 137 4.92 12.05 5.14
C ARG A 137 4.10 11.02 4.38
N GLN A 138 2.76 11.09 4.46
CA GLN A 138 1.87 10.20 3.71
C GLN A 138 2.04 10.37 2.20
N LYS A 139 2.06 11.62 1.70
CA LYS A 139 2.32 11.90 0.28
C LYS A 139 3.70 11.39 -0.16
N LEU A 140 4.73 11.63 0.63
CA LEU A 140 6.10 11.16 0.34
C LEU A 140 6.16 9.63 0.30
N MET A 141 5.49 8.94 1.22
CA MET A 141 5.37 7.48 1.23
C MET A 141 4.66 6.97 -0.02
N LEU A 142 3.55 7.61 -0.42
CA LEU A 142 2.84 7.27 -1.67
C LEU A 142 3.77 7.40 -2.88
N ILE A 143 4.51 8.50 -3.01
CA ILE A 143 5.47 8.68 -4.11
C ILE A 143 6.52 7.56 -4.11
N SER A 144 7.10 7.23 -2.96
CA SER A 144 8.14 6.19 -2.85
C SER A 144 7.68 4.81 -3.33
N VAL A 145 6.38 4.54 -3.24
CA VAL A 145 5.77 3.30 -3.69
C VAL A 145 5.34 3.40 -5.16
N LEU A 146 4.64 4.48 -5.54
CA LEU A 146 4.07 4.64 -6.87
C LEU A 146 5.13 4.84 -7.97
N MET A 147 6.27 5.48 -7.67
CA MET A 147 7.36 5.65 -8.63
C MET A 147 7.87 4.32 -9.20
N ARG A 148 7.76 3.22 -8.44
CA ARG A 148 8.23 1.89 -8.83
C ARG A 148 7.27 1.12 -9.74
N LYS A 149 6.03 1.61 -9.95
CA LYS A 149 4.97 0.94 -10.70
C LYS A 149 4.79 -0.53 -10.28
N PRO A 150 4.49 -0.82 -9.01
CA PRO A 150 4.33 -2.18 -8.55
C PRO A 150 3.10 -2.84 -9.21
N GLU A 151 3.15 -4.16 -9.40
CA GLU A 151 2.05 -4.93 -9.99
C GLU A 151 0.88 -5.13 -9.00
N VAL A 152 1.17 -5.09 -7.71
CA VAL A 152 0.16 -5.12 -6.65
C VAL A 152 0.45 -4.04 -5.62
N LEU A 153 -0.56 -3.25 -5.30
CA LEU A 153 -0.53 -2.19 -4.28
C LEU A 153 -1.35 -2.62 -3.07
N PHE A 154 -0.73 -2.60 -1.90
CA PHE A 154 -1.41 -2.73 -0.60
C PHE A 154 -1.39 -1.38 0.10
N LEU A 155 -2.56 -0.83 0.38
CA LEU A 155 -2.72 0.51 0.96
C LEU A 155 -3.55 0.40 2.25
N ASP A 156 -2.94 0.70 3.39
CA ASP A 156 -3.62 0.69 4.69
C ASP A 156 -4.09 2.10 5.02
N GLU A 157 -5.41 2.33 5.01
CA GLU A 157 -6.06 3.64 5.27
C GLU A 157 -5.43 4.81 4.47
N PRO A 158 -5.21 4.70 3.14
CA PRO A 158 -4.33 5.59 2.38
C PRO A 158 -4.78 7.05 2.30
N THR A 159 -6.04 7.34 2.63
CA THR A 159 -6.61 8.70 2.60
C THR A 159 -6.50 9.43 3.94
N VAL A 160 -6.13 8.73 5.01
CA VAL A 160 -5.96 9.34 6.34
C VAL A 160 -4.81 10.34 6.30
N GLY A 161 -5.06 11.55 6.79
CA GLY A 161 -4.08 12.64 6.78
C GLY A 161 -3.93 13.38 5.45
N LEU A 162 -4.59 12.95 4.37
CA LEU A 162 -4.63 13.68 3.11
C LEU A 162 -5.75 14.72 3.10
N ASP A 163 -5.50 15.86 2.50
CA ASP A 163 -6.52 16.82 2.14
C ASP A 163 -7.42 16.28 0.99
N ALA A 164 -8.59 16.89 0.80
CA ALA A 164 -9.57 16.43 -0.19
C ALA A 164 -9.02 16.41 -1.62
N LYS A 165 -8.14 17.38 -1.97
CA LYS A 165 -7.49 17.46 -3.29
C LYS A 165 -6.54 16.28 -3.47
N SER A 166 -5.68 16.01 -2.51
CA SER A 166 -4.73 14.91 -2.54
C SER A 166 -5.41 13.55 -2.54
N ALA A 167 -6.51 13.39 -1.79
CA ALA A 167 -7.31 12.16 -1.82
C ALA A 167 -7.94 11.92 -3.21
N LYS A 168 -8.40 12.97 -3.91
CA LYS A 168 -8.90 12.88 -5.28
C LYS A 168 -7.78 12.48 -6.25
N ILE A 169 -6.60 13.10 -6.15
CA ILE A 169 -5.44 12.77 -6.97
C ILE A 169 -5.03 11.31 -6.76
N LEU A 170 -4.97 10.85 -5.51
CA LEU A 170 -4.69 9.45 -5.20
C LEU A 170 -5.67 8.52 -5.90
N LYS A 171 -6.98 8.80 -5.80
CA LYS A 171 -8.01 8.02 -6.48
C LYS A 171 -7.75 7.92 -7.98
N GLU A 172 -7.52 9.05 -8.66
CA GLU A 172 -7.28 9.11 -10.10
C GLU A 172 -6.03 8.31 -10.49
N LEU A 173 -4.96 8.40 -9.70
CA LEU A 173 -3.75 7.61 -9.88
C LEU A 173 -4.02 6.10 -9.72
N LEU A 174 -4.73 5.68 -8.66
CA LEU A 174 -5.05 4.26 -8.44
C LEU A 174 -5.91 3.70 -9.57
N MET A 175 -6.91 4.47 -10.04
CA MET A 175 -7.71 4.07 -11.21
C MET A 175 -6.87 3.95 -12.48
N LYS A 176 -5.88 4.84 -12.69
CA LYS A 176 -4.94 4.74 -13.80
C LYS A 176 -4.11 3.46 -13.70
N TYR A 177 -3.50 3.20 -12.53
CA TYR A 177 -2.69 2.00 -12.30
C TYR A 177 -3.50 0.71 -12.49
N ALA A 178 -4.75 0.67 -12.01
CA ALA A 178 -5.62 -0.48 -12.20
C ALA A 178 -5.93 -0.74 -13.70
N ARG A 179 -6.22 0.32 -14.46
CA ARG A 179 -6.41 0.22 -15.93
C ARG A 179 -5.15 -0.24 -16.66
N GLU A 180 -3.96 0.07 -16.13
CA GLU A 180 -2.67 -0.39 -16.64
C GLU A 180 -2.35 -1.85 -16.20
N GLY A 181 -3.25 -2.48 -15.46
CA GLY A 181 -3.18 -3.89 -15.05
C GLY A 181 -2.65 -4.13 -13.63
N ALA A 182 -2.33 -3.10 -12.85
CA ALA A 182 -1.98 -3.26 -11.45
C ALA A 182 -3.21 -3.64 -10.61
N THR A 183 -3.01 -4.45 -9.57
CA THR A 183 -4.06 -4.80 -8.61
C THR A 183 -3.92 -3.95 -7.36
N VAL A 184 -5.00 -3.37 -6.88
CA VAL A 184 -5.00 -2.54 -5.66
C VAL A 184 -5.84 -3.21 -4.57
N PHE A 185 -5.24 -3.42 -3.41
CA PHE A 185 -5.93 -3.82 -2.19
C PHE A 185 -5.82 -2.68 -1.18
N MET A 186 -6.93 -2.07 -0.84
CA MET A 186 -6.94 -0.96 0.11
C MET A 186 -7.87 -1.22 1.29
N THR A 187 -7.45 -0.83 2.48
CA THR A 187 -8.32 -0.85 3.67
C THR A 187 -8.89 0.53 3.94
N THR A 188 -10.07 0.56 4.52
CA THR A 188 -10.68 1.77 5.09
C THR A 188 -11.72 1.41 6.14
N HIS A 189 -12.00 2.34 7.05
CA HIS A 189 -13.12 2.27 7.97
C HIS A 189 -14.30 3.17 7.53
N ILE A 190 -14.16 3.88 6.40
CA ILE A 190 -15.13 4.83 5.88
C ILE A 190 -15.82 4.23 4.65
N LEU A 191 -17.12 3.93 4.77
CA LEU A 191 -17.92 3.32 3.71
C LEU A 191 -17.89 4.15 2.40
N GLU A 192 -18.05 5.46 2.51
CA GLU A 192 -18.06 6.36 1.36
C GLU A 192 -16.75 6.31 0.55
N ILE A 193 -15.62 6.13 1.23
CA ILE A 193 -14.30 5.98 0.57
C ILE A 193 -14.24 4.63 -0.14
N ALA A 194 -14.67 3.54 0.53
CA ALA A 194 -14.69 2.21 -0.07
C ALA A 194 -15.55 2.20 -1.34
N GLU A 195 -16.77 2.74 -1.29
CA GLU A 195 -17.69 2.80 -2.44
C GLU A 195 -17.14 3.66 -3.59
N LYS A 196 -16.54 4.82 -3.28
CA LYS A 196 -16.04 5.73 -4.31
C LYS A 196 -14.74 5.27 -4.96
N MET A 197 -13.93 4.48 -4.27
CA MET A 197 -12.57 4.14 -4.73
C MET A 197 -12.42 2.70 -5.21
N SER A 198 -13.36 1.80 -4.92
CA SER A 198 -13.20 0.37 -5.17
C SER A 198 -14.19 -0.17 -6.19
N ASP A 199 -13.76 -1.15 -6.98
CA ASP A 199 -14.62 -1.91 -7.89
C ASP A 199 -15.46 -2.94 -7.12
N ARG A 200 -14.86 -3.52 -6.06
CA ARG A 200 -15.51 -4.45 -5.12
C ARG A 200 -15.09 -4.16 -3.69
N VAL A 201 -15.99 -4.43 -2.76
CA VAL A 201 -15.76 -4.24 -1.32
C VAL A 201 -16.06 -5.54 -0.59
N ALA A 202 -15.17 -5.92 0.34
CA ALA A 202 -15.46 -6.91 1.37
C ALA A 202 -15.53 -6.22 2.74
N ILE A 203 -16.39 -6.72 3.60
CA ILE A 203 -16.58 -6.22 4.96
C ILE A 203 -16.05 -7.26 5.94
N ILE A 204 -15.27 -6.82 6.92
CA ILE A 204 -14.71 -7.63 7.99
C ILE A 204 -15.23 -7.18 9.35
#